data_93f305df46bfdff8ec7a1e985e50356c
#
_entry.id   93f305df46bfdff8ec7a1e985e50356c
#
_cell.length_a   1.000
_cell.length_b   1.000
_cell.length_c   1.000
_cell.angle_alpha   90.00
_cell.angle_beta   90.00
_cell.angle_gamma   90.00
#
_symmetry.space_group_name_H-M   'P 1'
#
loop_
_entity.id
_entity.type
_entity.pdbx_description
1 polymer ?
#
loop_
_entity_poly.entity_id
_entity_poly.type
_entity_poly.pdbx_seq_one_letter_code
_entity_poly.pdbx_strand_id
1 'polypeptide(L)'
;MSKRPVSGCGNSLSVGFRAVRAATVLLLVGSLWAAPTTERLMVVTTDVSKPGKAFSPPTAKKPAYYVPVFIGYSELGDVAQHFQRRPPDEPIQRAAVLALAKMHYLPASKEFPPTLTIAIEWGTITPVYLNQTVINAAEIRARVLGSQQDRFGARDAAYRQEMLSLLGRHFLIVSAFAYQRKPTPESPDVLLWRAHASTGHWGHFLEEAIQPLIAVATPAFGRPTKPGVIWRDHTGLVEIGESTVEELGIK
;
A
#
# COMPACT_ATOMS: atom_id res chain seq x y z
N MET A 1 26.54 -24.41 -91.67
CA MET A 1 27.39 -25.63 -91.56
C MET A 1 27.21 -26.09 -90.11
N SER A 2 26.39 -27.08 -89.90
CA SER A 2 26.77 -28.47 -89.74
C SER A 2 27.63 -28.68 -88.55
N LYS A 3 27.20 -29.29 -87.46
CA LYS A 3 26.94 -30.73 -87.26
C LYS A 3 26.35 -30.97 -85.88
N ARG A 4 25.38 -31.86 -85.85
CA ARG A 4 24.96 -32.74 -84.74
C ARG A 4 26.04 -33.84 -84.55
N PRO A 5 25.85 -34.83 -83.67
CA PRO A 5 25.14 -35.05 -82.38
C PRO A 5 26.11 -35.70 -81.37
N VAL A 6 25.68 -36.10 -80.16
CA VAL A 6 25.70 -37.46 -79.70
C VAL A 6 24.99 -37.59 -78.34
N SER A 7 24.14 -38.53 -78.29
CA SER A 7 23.41 -39.05 -77.13
C SER A 7 24.33 -39.76 -76.13
N GLY A 8 23.97 -39.65 -74.86
CA GLY A 8 24.55 -40.42 -73.78
C GLY A 8 23.50 -40.72 -72.73
N CYS A 9 22.99 -41.89 -72.79
CA CYS A 9 22.11 -42.60 -71.87
C CYS A 9 22.86 -42.75 -70.50
N GLY A 10 22.21 -42.59 -69.43
CA GLY A 10 22.84 -42.90 -68.13
C GLY A 10 21.93 -42.70 -66.94
N ASN A 11 21.16 -43.68 -66.64
CA ASN A 11 20.72 -44.15 -65.33
C ASN A 11 20.14 -43.19 -64.31
N SER A 12 18.83 -43.39 -64.16
CA SER A 12 18.06 -43.07 -62.96
C SER A 12 18.65 -43.72 -61.72
N LEU A 13 19.04 -42.92 -60.77
CA LEU A 13 19.10 -43.26 -59.36
C LEU A 13 18.19 -42.33 -58.62
N SER A 14 16.98 -42.77 -58.39
CA SER A 14 16.02 -42.18 -57.50
C SER A 14 16.51 -42.36 -56.07
N VAL A 15 17.34 -41.43 -55.60
CA VAL A 15 17.61 -41.28 -54.16
C VAL A 15 16.47 -40.46 -53.59
N GLY A 16 15.54 -41.19 -53.00
CA GLY A 16 14.46 -40.57 -52.21
C GLY A 16 15.04 -39.74 -51.05
N PHE A 17 15.21 -38.46 -51.30
CA PHE A 17 15.42 -37.50 -50.19
C PHE A 17 14.11 -37.41 -49.42
N ARG A 18 13.97 -38.30 -48.43
CA ARG A 18 13.06 -38.06 -47.34
C ARG A 18 13.52 -36.74 -46.70
N ALA A 19 12.82 -35.69 -47.06
CA ALA A 19 12.90 -34.41 -46.35
C ALA A 19 12.47 -34.69 -44.93
N VAL A 20 13.43 -34.99 -44.08
CA VAL A 20 13.29 -34.86 -42.63
C VAL A 20 13.03 -33.37 -42.39
N ARG A 21 11.78 -33.03 -42.36
CA ARG A 21 11.37 -31.75 -41.76
C ARG A 21 11.77 -31.85 -40.29
N ALA A 22 13.01 -31.47 -40.03
CA ALA A 22 13.42 -31.07 -38.71
C ALA A 22 12.54 -29.84 -38.35
N ALA A 23 11.38 -30.15 -37.77
CA ALA A 23 10.64 -29.15 -37.02
C ALA A 23 11.57 -28.72 -35.90
N THR A 24 12.38 -27.71 -36.20
CA THR A 24 13.04 -26.91 -35.18
C THR A 24 11.90 -26.24 -34.45
N VAL A 25 11.33 -26.95 -33.50
CA VAL A 25 10.57 -26.35 -32.42
C VAL A 25 11.58 -25.47 -31.73
N LEU A 26 11.69 -24.22 -32.19
CA LEU A 26 12.22 -23.12 -31.42
C LEU A 26 11.32 -23.09 -30.21
N LEU A 27 11.69 -23.86 -29.18
CA LEU A 27 11.33 -23.56 -27.81
C LEU A 27 11.92 -22.20 -27.55
N LEU A 28 11.16 -21.18 -27.94
CA LEU A 28 11.17 -19.88 -27.29
C LEU A 28 10.78 -20.19 -25.84
N VAL A 29 11.77 -20.70 -25.10
CA VAL A 29 11.83 -20.50 -23.67
C VAL A 29 11.98 -18.99 -23.55
N GLY A 30 10.86 -18.31 -23.78
CA GLY A 30 10.67 -16.99 -23.26
C GLY A 30 10.93 -17.16 -21.78
N SER A 31 12.15 -16.87 -21.38
CA SER A 31 12.46 -16.57 -20.01
C SER A 31 11.47 -15.47 -19.70
N LEU A 32 10.31 -15.84 -19.17
CA LEU A 32 9.51 -14.97 -18.36
C LEU A 32 10.48 -14.56 -17.26
N TRP A 33 11.23 -13.51 -17.55
CA TRP A 33 11.82 -12.69 -16.53
C TRP A 33 10.61 -12.18 -15.76
N ALA A 34 10.17 -12.99 -14.80
CA ALA A 34 9.29 -12.49 -13.77
C ALA A 34 10.04 -11.26 -13.26
N ALA A 35 9.57 -10.08 -13.65
CA ALA A 35 10.08 -8.83 -13.08
C ALA A 35 10.06 -9.09 -11.58
N PRO A 36 11.15 -8.83 -10.85
CA PRO A 36 11.18 -9.06 -9.44
C PRO A 36 9.96 -8.36 -8.88
N THR A 37 8.98 -9.15 -8.47
CA THR A 37 7.78 -8.64 -7.82
C THR A 37 8.31 -8.06 -6.51
N THR A 38 8.49 -6.75 -6.50
CA THR A 38 8.99 -6.06 -5.31
C THR A 38 7.88 -6.20 -4.29
N GLU A 39 8.05 -7.14 -3.39
CA GLU A 39 7.10 -7.41 -2.33
C GLU A 39 6.96 -6.16 -1.47
N ARG A 40 5.79 -5.55 -1.47
CA ARG A 40 5.52 -4.37 -0.66
C ARG A 40 4.99 -4.81 0.69
N LEU A 41 5.79 -4.60 1.71
CA LEU A 41 5.35 -4.82 3.08
C LEU A 41 4.58 -3.60 3.56
N MET A 42 3.26 -3.73 3.71
CA MET A 42 2.40 -2.70 4.24
C MET A 42 2.00 -3.00 5.67
N VAL A 43 2.06 -2.01 6.53
CA VAL A 43 1.65 -2.10 7.93
C VAL A 43 0.38 -1.29 8.11
N VAL A 44 -0.66 -1.90 8.67
CA VAL A 44 -1.91 -1.23 9.00
C VAL A 44 -2.19 -1.39 10.49
N THR A 45 -2.47 -0.28 11.16
CA THR A 45 -2.89 -0.26 12.56
C THR A 45 -4.07 0.68 12.73
N THR A 46 -5.02 0.35 13.58
CA THR A 46 -6.13 1.24 13.94
C THR A 46 -6.27 1.34 15.44
N ASP A 47 -6.12 2.56 15.92
CA ASP A 47 -6.36 2.94 17.29
C ASP A 47 -7.81 3.36 17.46
N VAL A 48 -8.50 2.72 18.38
CA VAL A 48 -9.86 3.13 18.76
C VAL A 48 -9.81 3.68 20.18
N SER A 49 -10.15 4.95 20.33
CA SER A 49 -10.15 5.66 21.60
C SER A 49 -11.24 5.13 22.55
N LYS A 50 -11.19 5.54 23.83
CA LYS A 50 -12.24 5.18 24.78
C LYS A 50 -13.64 5.64 24.32
N PRO A 51 -13.84 6.91 23.87
CA PRO A 51 -15.11 7.31 23.22
C PRO A 51 -15.42 6.52 21.95
N GLY A 52 -14.42 6.21 21.14
CA GLY A 52 -14.59 5.45 19.90
C GLY A 52 -15.10 4.03 20.12
N LYS A 53 -14.80 3.40 21.26
CA LYS A 53 -15.34 2.07 21.60
C LYS A 53 -16.87 2.09 21.80
N ALA A 54 -17.42 3.23 22.17
CA ALA A 54 -18.87 3.42 22.27
C ALA A 54 -19.51 3.73 20.90
N PHE A 55 -18.71 4.08 19.90
CA PHE A 55 -19.18 4.34 18.55
C PHE A 55 -19.31 3.01 17.80
N SER A 56 -20.53 2.65 17.41
CA SER A 56 -20.78 1.45 16.62
C SER A 56 -20.27 1.67 15.18
N PRO A 57 -19.49 0.77 14.60
CA PRO A 57 -19.09 0.85 13.21
C PRO A 57 -20.33 0.97 12.30
N PRO A 58 -20.29 1.83 11.27
CA PRO A 58 -21.40 2.02 10.37
C PRO A 58 -21.70 0.75 9.57
N THR A 59 -22.95 0.63 9.14
CA THR A 59 -23.46 -0.47 8.33
C THR A 59 -24.30 0.08 7.19
N ALA A 60 -24.63 -0.75 6.20
CA ALA A 60 -25.51 -0.35 5.10
C ALA A 60 -26.87 0.17 5.57
N LYS A 61 -27.40 -0.37 6.69
CA LYS A 61 -28.69 0.06 7.28
C LYS A 61 -28.54 1.31 8.16
N LYS A 62 -27.36 1.56 8.70
CA LYS A 62 -27.06 2.70 9.57
C LYS A 62 -25.70 3.29 9.19
N PRO A 63 -25.63 4.04 8.08
CA PRO A 63 -24.40 4.71 7.67
C PRO A 63 -24.03 5.82 8.66
N ALA A 64 -22.77 6.19 8.68
CA ALA A 64 -22.28 7.36 9.40
C ALA A 64 -21.99 8.48 8.40
N TYR A 65 -22.44 9.68 8.70
CA TYR A 65 -22.26 10.84 7.82
C TYR A 65 -21.15 11.73 8.32
N TYR A 66 -20.26 12.18 7.41
CA TYR A 66 -19.07 12.92 7.80
C TYR A 66 -18.80 14.14 6.94
N VAL A 67 -18.06 15.10 7.53
CA VAL A 67 -17.39 16.20 6.82
C VAL A 67 -15.94 15.79 6.56
N PRO A 68 -15.48 15.77 5.31
CA PRO A 68 -14.07 15.49 5.01
C PRO A 68 -13.20 16.73 5.33
N VAL A 69 -12.04 16.48 5.93
CA VAL A 69 -10.96 17.45 6.13
C VAL A 69 -9.70 16.86 5.50
N PHE A 70 -9.30 17.38 4.36
CA PHE A 70 -8.07 16.96 3.71
C PHE A 70 -6.91 17.79 4.26
N ILE A 71 -6.09 17.18 5.14
CA ILE A 71 -4.84 17.79 5.61
C ILE A 71 -3.85 17.85 4.45
N GLY A 72 -3.90 16.82 3.57
CA GLY A 72 -3.11 16.76 2.35
C GLY A 72 -1.76 16.10 2.54
N TYR A 73 -0.82 16.44 1.65
CA TYR A 73 0.51 15.87 1.62
C TYR A 73 1.42 16.48 2.68
N SER A 74 2.07 15.62 3.46
CA SER A 74 3.08 15.95 4.46
C SER A 74 4.40 15.28 4.12
N GLU A 75 5.47 16.07 4.11
CA GLU A 75 6.84 15.60 3.94
C GLU A 75 7.62 15.87 5.21
N LEU A 76 8.12 14.82 5.86
CA LEU A 76 8.68 14.87 7.19
C LEU A 76 10.07 14.22 7.24
N GLY A 77 10.95 14.77 8.06
CA GLY A 77 12.29 14.24 8.28
C GLY A 77 13.34 14.85 7.34
N ASP A 78 14.28 14.02 6.86
CA ASP A 78 15.37 14.48 6.00
C ASP A 78 14.90 14.68 4.55
N VAL A 79 14.52 15.91 4.25
CA VAL A 79 14.00 16.32 2.93
C VAL A 79 15.07 16.22 1.83
N ALA A 80 16.35 16.30 2.17
CA ALA A 80 17.43 16.22 1.18
C ALA A 80 17.51 14.86 0.49
N GLN A 81 16.90 13.83 1.06
CA GLN A 81 16.82 12.48 0.47
C GLN A 81 15.55 12.27 -0.36
N HIS A 82 14.68 13.28 -0.46
CA HIS A 82 13.40 13.15 -1.15
C HIS A 82 13.49 13.67 -2.58
N PHE A 83 13.73 12.78 -3.51
CA PHE A 83 13.55 13.05 -4.94
C PHE A 83 12.12 12.77 -5.41
N GLN A 84 11.16 12.74 -4.49
CA GLN A 84 9.82 12.28 -4.80
C GLN A 84 8.94 13.42 -5.28
N ARG A 85 8.33 13.22 -6.43
CA ARG A 85 7.30 14.12 -6.92
C ARG A 85 6.07 13.99 -6.03
N ARG A 86 5.58 15.12 -5.53
CA ARG A 86 4.28 15.19 -4.86
C ARG A 86 3.19 14.72 -5.82
N PRO A 87 2.42 13.69 -5.48
CA PRO A 87 1.31 13.27 -6.32
C PRO A 87 0.17 14.30 -6.29
N PRO A 88 -0.67 14.38 -7.34
CA PRO A 88 -1.83 15.23 -7.31
C PRO A 88 -2.81 14.81 -6.22
N ASP A 89 -3.36 15.79 -5.51
CA ASP A 89 -4.22 15.55 -4.34
C ASP A 89 -5.58 14.95 -4.73
N GLU A 90 -6.19 15.41 -5.84
CA GLU A 90 -7.55 15.04 -6.23
C GLU A 90 -7.79 13.53 -6.40
N PRO A 91 -6.95 12.76 -7.11
CA PRO A 91 -7.12 11.30 -7.22
C PRO A 91 -7.06 10.60 -5.87
N ILE A 92 -6.21 11.06 -4.94
CA ILE A 92 -6.06 10.50 -3.60
C ILE A 92 -7.31 10.79 -2.77
N GLN A 93 -7.77 12.02 -2.77
CA GLN A 93 -9.00 12.42 -2.08
C GLN A 93 -10.20 11.62 -2.56
N ARG A 94 -10.35 11.48 -3.88
CA ARG A 94 -11.43 10.67 -4.49
C ARG A 94 -11.35 9.21 -4.06
N ALA A 95 -10.17 8.61 -4.10
CA ALA A 95 -9.97 7.22 -3.68
C ALA A 95 -10.28 7.01 -2.19
N ALA A 96 -9.86 7.94 -1.32
CA ALA A 96 -10.15 7.89 0.10
C ALA A 96 -11.66 8.01 0.40
N VAL A 97 -12.37 8.90 -0.29
CA VAL A 97 -13.83 9.02 -0.18
C VAL A 97 -14.53 7.72 -0.62
N LEU A 98 -14.10 7.12 -1.72
CA LEU A 98 -14.64 5.84 -2.20
C LEU A 98 -14.35 4.70 -1.21
N ALA A 99 -13.17 4.68 -0.62
CA ALA A 99 -12.80 3.70 0.41
C ALA A 99 -13.67 3.82 1.67
N LEU A 100 -13.90 5.06 2.12
CA LEU A 100 -14.80 5.34 3.25
C LEU A 100 -16.24 4.92 2.93
N ALA A 101 -16.73 5.18 1.72
CA ALA A 101 -18.07 4.79 1.30
C ALA A 101 -18.26 3.26 1.30
N LYS A 102 -17.24 2.47 0.92
CA LYS A 102 -17.27 1.00 1.03
C LYS A 102 -17.49 0.52 2.47
N MET A 103 -17.04 1.32 3.45
CA MET A 103 -17.21 1.04 4.88
C MET A 103 -18.42 1.77 5.48
N HIS A 104 -19.34 2.25 4.62
CA HIS A 104 -20.58 2.95 4.98
C HIS A 104 -20.40 4.28 5.72
N TYR A 105 -19.22 4.91 5.56
CA TYR A 105 -19.00 6.31 5.89
C TYR A 105 -19.37 7.14 4.65
N LEU A 106 -20.39 7.96 4.73
CA LEU A 106 -20.90 8.74 3.60
C LEU A 106 -20.70 10.25 3.83
N PRO A 107 -20.38 11.02 2.80
CA PRO A 107 -20.35 12.47 2.94
C PRO A 107 -21.69 13.02 3.42
N ALA A 108 -21.63 13.99 4.33
CA ALA A 108 -22.82 14.63 4.86
C ALA A 108 -23.53 15.47 3.78
N SER A 109 -24.83 15.61 3.93
CA SER A 109 -25.69 16.45 3.09
C SER A 109 -26.65 17.28 3.95
N LYS A 110 -27.51 18.08 3.31
CA LYS A 110 -28.57 18.82 4.03
C LYS A 110 -29.59 17.88 4.68
N GLU A 111 -29.87 16.75 4.05
CA GLU A 111 -30.81 15.73 4.53
C GLU A 111 -30.18 14.85 5.61
N PHE A 112 -28.87 14.63 5.49
CA PHE A 112 -28.11 13.77 6.39
C PHE A 112 -26.99 14.58 7.03
N PRO A 113 -27.24 15.25 8.16
CA PRO A 113 -26.26 16.08 8.84
C PRO A 113 -25.07 15.25 9.35
N PRO A 114 -23.88 15.85 9.45
CA PRO A 114 -22.70 15.13 9.86
C PRO A 114 -22.75 14.71 11.33
N THR A 115 -22.26 13.50 11.59
CA THR A 115 -22.00 12.98 12.92
C THR A 115 -20.49 12.87 13.20
N LEU A 116 -19.70 12.95 12.14
CA LEU A 116 -18.24 12.82 12.18
C LEU A 116 -17.56 13.93 11.39
N THR A 117 -16.33 14.24 11.80
CA THR A 117 -15.31 14.87 10.97
C THR A 117 -14.25 13.83 10.66
N ILE A 118 -13.92 13.60 9.40
CA ILE A 118 -12.87 12.66 9.00
C ILE A 118 -11.71 13.43 8.37
N ALA A 119 -10.57 13.42 9.05
CA ALA A 119 -9.33 14.01 8.58
C ALA A 119 -8.47 12.97 7.86
N ILE A 120 -7.92 13.35 6.71
CA ILE A 120 -7.12 12.48 5.84
C ILE A 120 -5.80 13.18 5.55
N GLU A 121 -4.72 12.49 5.92
CA GLU A 121 -3.35 12.93 5.72
C GLU A 121 -2.56 11.81 5.02
N TRP A 122 -1.70 12.17 4.08
CA TRP A 122 -0.78 11.25 3.43
C TRP A 122 0.57 11.91 3.21
N GLY A 123 1.59 11.11 3.02
CA GLY A 123 2.90 11.69 2.80
C GLY A 123 4.04 10.70 2.90
N THR A 124 5.22 11.28 3.08
CA THR A 124 6.47 10.54 3.25
C THR A 124 7.17 11.02 4.51
N ILE A 125 7.71 10.08 5.26
CA ILE A 125 8.54 10.36 6.41
C ILE A 125 9.89 9.66 6.26
N THR A 126 10.99 10.40 6.43
CA THR A 126 12.35 9.90 6.26
C THR A 126 13.13 10.02 7.58
N PRO A 127 13.99 9.04 7.89
CA PRO A 127 14.86 9.13 9.05
C PRO A 127 15.82 10.32 8.95
N VAL A 128 16.01 11.00 10.06
CA VAL A 128 17.04 12.04 10.21
C VAL A 128 18.16 11.47 11.06
N TYR A 129 19.35 11.38 10.49
CA TYR A 129 20.52 10.82 11.16
C TYR A 129 21.39 11.89 11.78
N LEU A 130 21.74 11.71 13.05
CA LEU A 130 22.76 12.48 13.75
C LEU A 130 23.73 11.48 14.41
N ASN A 131 25.00 11.52 14.02
CA ASN A 131 26.03 10.60 14.54
C ASN A 131 25.57 9.12 14.53
N GLN A 132 25.04 8.65 13.39
CA GLN A 132 24.50 7.30 13.19
C GLN A 132 23.24 6.97 14.01
N THR A 133 22.66 7.92 14.72
CA THR A 133 21.43 7.74 15.48
C THR A 133 20.26 8.40 14.75
N VAL A 134 19.13 7.70 14.63
CA VAL A 134 17.89 8.28 14.09
C VAL A 134 17.21 9.12 15.16
N ILE A 135 17.24 10.46 14.98
CA ILE A 135 16.70 11.39 16.00
C ILE A 135 15.17 11.53 15.94
N ASN A 136 14.55 11.29 14.79
CA ASN A 136 13.08 11.34 14.64
C ASN A 136 12.41 9.95 14.67
N ALA A 137 13.07 8.95 15.25
CA ALA A 137 12.57 7.57 15.30
C ALA A 137 11.19 7.47 16.00
N ALA A 138 10.97 8.26 17.06
CA ALA A 138 9.70 8.29 17.78
C ALA A 138 8.56 8.82 16.90
N GLU A 139 8.82 9.85 16.09
CA GLU A 139 7.85 10.41 15.16
C GLU A 139 7.51 9.41 14.04
N ILE A 140 8.52 8.74 13.47
CA ILE A 140 8.31 7.69 12.47
C ILE A 140 7.40 6.61 13.05
N ARG A 141 7.72 6.10 14.24
CA ARG A 141 6.90 5.07 14.91
C ARG A 141 5.48 5.54 15.17
N ALA A 142 5.29 6.77 15.64
CA ALA A 142 3.97 7.32 15.90
C ALA A 142 3.13 7.41 14.62
N ARG A 143 3.71 7.81 13.49
CA ARG A 143 3.05 7.87 12.19
C ARG A 143 2.70 6.48 11.63
N VAL A 144 3.54 5.49 11.86
CA VAL A 144 3.38 4.13 11.35
C VAL A 144 2.48 3.28 12.22
N LEU A 145 2.66 3.33 13.54
CA LEU A 145 2.04 2.42 14.50
C LEU A 145 1.01 3.10 15.41
N GLY A 146 0.98 4.41 15.47
CA GLY A 146 0.12 5.15 16.38
C GLY A 146 0.37 4.79 17.85
N SER A 147 -0.69 4.61 18.63
CA SER A 147 -0.60 4.22 20.04
C SER A 147 -0.26 2.73 20.24
N GLN A 148 -0.23 1.96 19.18
CA GLN A 148 0.09 0.53 19.27
C GLN A 148 1.58 0.22 19.30
N GLN A 149 2.43 1.26 19.24
CA GLN A 149 3.88 1.10 19.29
C GLN A 149 4.38 0.27 20.49
N ASP A 150 3.68 0.31 21.64
CA ASP A 150 4.07 -0.40 22.85
C ASP A 150 3.52 -1.84 22.94
N ARG A 151 2.63 -2.22 22.00
CA ARG A 151 1.94 -3.51 22.06
C ARG A 151 2.62 -4.64 21.30
N PHE A 152 3.65 -4.32 20.56
CA PHE A 152 4.46 -5.35 19.92
C PHE A 152 5.32 -6.03 21.00
N GLY A 153 5.20 -7.34 21.16
CA GLY A 153 5.89 -8.13 22.17
C GLY A 153 7.40 -7.86 22.27
N ALA A 154 7.94 -7.88 23.49
CA ALA A 154 9.10 -7.07 23.87
C ALA A 154 10.42 -7.27 23.08
N ARG A 155 10.74 -8.45 22.54
CA ARG A 155 12.03 -8.66 21.85
C ARG A 155 11.98 -8.45 20.36
N ASP A 156 11.05 -9.08 19.67
CA ASP A 156 10.93 -8.97 18.21
C ASP A 156 10.35 -7.62 17.78
N ALA A 157 9.59 -7.01 18.66
CA ALA A 157 9.02 -5.71 18.45
C ALA A 157 10.06 -4.58 18.54
N ALA A 158 10.99 -4.65 19.47
CA ALA A 158 12.07 -3.66 19.57
C ALA A 158 12.89 -3.64 18.26
N TYR A 159 13.27 -4.82 17.78
CA TYR A 159 14.00 -4.95 16.52
C TYR A 159 13.19 -4.41 15.32
N ARG A 160 11.90 -4.76 15.22
CA ARG A 160 11.05 -4.27 14.13
C ARG A 160 10.79 -2.78 14.22
N GLN A 161 10.56 -2.26 15.43
CA GLN A 161 10.40 -0.83 15.64
C GLN A 161 11.66 -0.07 15.25
N GLU A 162 12.82 -0.62 15.57
CA GLU A 162 14.11 -0.08 15.16
C GLU A 162 14.23 -0.11 13.63
N MET A 163 13.96 -1.25 13.00
CA MET A 163 14.00 -1.39 11.54
C MET A 163 13.01 -0.43 10.85
N LEU A 164 11.78 -0.30 11.35
CA LEU A 164 10.82 0.66 10.82
C LEU A 164 11.29 2.11 10.96
N SER A 165 12.02 2.42 12.03
CA SER A 165 12.55 3.77 12.26
C SER A 165 13.79 4.09 11.42
N LEU A 166 14.50 3.06 10.93
CA LEU A 166 15.67 3.20 10.06
C LEU A 166 15.30 3.37 8.57
N LEU A 167 14.05 3.12 8.22
CA LEU A 167 13.59 3.16 6.84
C LEU A 167 12.63 4.34 6.64
N GLY A 168 12.83 5.06 5.56
CA GLY A 168 11.82 6.02 5.11
C GLY A 168 10.54 5.30 4.68
N ARG A 169 9.40 5.92 4.93
CA ARG A 169 8.10 5.32 4.69
C ARG A 169 7.13 6.29 4.04
N HIS A 170 6.32 5.76 3.15
CA HIS A 170 5.07 6.40 2.74
C HIS A 170 4.00 6.05 3.75
N PHE A 171 3.12 6.99 4.03
CA PHE A 171 2.04 6.80 5.00
C PHE A 171 0.71 7.39 4.54
N LEU A 172 -0.36 6.82 5.08
CA LEU A 172 -1.73 7.33 5.06
C LEU A 172 -2.26 7.29 6.48
N ILE A 173 -2.82 8.40 6.94
CA ILE A 173 -3.49 8.50 8.24
C ILE A 173 -4.92 8.98 8.00
N VAL A 174 -5.89 8.20 8.49
CA VAL A 174 -7.30 8.56 8.47
C VAL A 174 -7.79 8.63 9.91
N SER A 175 -8.27 9.80 10.33
CA SER A 175 -8.72 10.05 11.70
C SER A 175 -10.17 10.49 11.73
N ALA A 176 -11.01 9.83 12.52
CA ALA A 176 -12.39 10.23 12.72
C ALA A 176 -12.59 10.86 14.09
N PHE A 177 -13.22 12.01 14.09
CA PHE A 177 -13.58 12.75 15.29
C PHE A 177 -15.09 12.85 15.37
N ALA A 178 -15.63 12.96 16.59
CA ALA A 178 -17.02 13.33 16.77
C ALA A 178 -17.25 14.72 16.18
N TYR A 179 -18.30 14.87 15.36
CA TYR A 179 -18.56 16.16 14.72
C TYR A 179 -18.94 17.22 15.75
N GLN A 180 -18.26 18.34 15.67
CA GLN A 180 -18.58 19.56 16.43
C GLN A 180 -18.79 20.71 15.46
N ARG A 181 -19.91 21.42 15.60
CA ARG A 181 -20.23 22.54 14.71
C ARG A 181 -19.24 23.71 14.89
N LYS A 182 -18.76 23.90 16.09
CA LYS A 182 -17.77 24.93 16.47
C LYS A 182 -16.87 24.34 17.56
N PRO A 183 -15.73 23.78 17.20
CA PRO A 183 -14.75 23.39 18.22
C PRO A 183 -14.27 24.63 18.96
N THR A 184 -14.18 24.52 20.28
CA THR A 184 -13.61 25.57 21.15
C THR A 184 -12.39 25.00 21.90
N PRO A 185 -11.49 25.82 22.40
CA PRO A 185 -10.38 25.35 23.23
C PRO A 185 -10.82 24.52 24.44
N GLU A 186 -11.99 24.84 25.00
CA GLU A 186 -12.58 24.14 26.15
C GLU A 186 -13.27 22.83 25.74
N SER A 187 -13.59 22.68 24.45
CA SER A 187 -14.20 21.47 23.90
C SER A 187 -13.41 21.01 22.70
N PRO A 188 -12.26 20.35 22.94
CA PRO A 188 -11.40 19.85 21.87
C PRO A 188 -12.05 18.73 21.08
N ASP A 189 -11.61 18.55 19.85
CA ASP A 189 -12.08 17.47 18.98
C ASP A 189 -11.90 16.09 19.63
N VAL A 190 -12.98 15.35 19.76
CA VAL A 190 -12.99 14.03 20.37
C VAL A 190 -12.61 13.00 19.32
N LEU A 191 -11.39 12.50 19.37
CA LEU A 191 -10.94 11.41 18.52
C LEU A 191 -11.71 10.13 18.85
N LEU A 192 -12.33 9.53 17.83
CA LEU A 192 -13.00 8.23 17.93
C LEU A 192 -12.06 7.10 17.51
N TRP A 193 -11.47 7.23 16.33
CA TRP A 193 -10.49 6.26 15.85
C TRP A 193 -9.50 6.90 14.89
N ARG A 194 -8.35 6.27 14.76
CA ARG A 194 -7.32 6.66 13.80
C ARG A 194 -6.70 5.41 13.18
N ALA A 195 -6.77 5.33 11.86
CA ALA A 195 -6.13 4.29 11.09
C ALA A 195 -4.81 4.81 10.50
N HIS A 196 -3.76 4.04 10.66
CA HIS A 196 -2.44 4.26 10.08
C HIS A 196 -2.16 3.17 9.06
N ALA A 197 -1.75 3.53 7.87
CA ALA A 197 -1.22 2.59 6.88
C ALA A 197 0.11 3.11 6.37
N SER A 198 1.10 2.25 6.23
CA SER A 198 2.41 2.66 5.74
C SER A 198 3.15 1.55 5.02
N THR A 199 4.06 1.94 4.11
CA THR A 199 4.97 1.05 3.41
C THR A 199 6.35 1.68 3.29
N GLY A 200 7.40 0.86 3.10
CA GLY A 200 8.74 1.38 2.81
C GLY A 200 8.74 2.20 1.52
N HIS A 201 9.54 3.26 1.48
CA HIS A 201 9.63 4.10 0.27
C HIS A 201 10.70 3.62 -0.73
N TRP A 202 11.54 2.65 -0.36
CA TRP A 202 12.63 2.16 -1.21
C TRP A 202 12.09 1.51 -2.50
N GLY A 203 12.53 2.07 -3.62
CA GLY A 203 12.15 1.58 -4.95
C GLY A 203 10.71 1.89 -5.39
N HIS A 204 9.97 2.70 -4.63
CA HIS A 204 8.59 3.06 -4.94
C HIS A 204 8.34 4.55 -4.72
N PHE A 205 7.56 5.14 -5.62
CA PHE A 205 7.04 6.50 -5.43
C PHE A 205 5.74 6.48 -4.63
N LEU A 206 5.47 7.56 -3.91
CA LEU A 206 4.21 7.71 -3.18
C LEU A 206 2.99 7.55 -4.10
N GLU A 207 3.07 8.05 -5.33
CA GLU A 207 2.02 7.93 -6.33
C GLU A 207 1.62 6.49 -6.60
N GLU A 208 2.59 5.56 -6.59
CA GLU A 208 2.38 4.13 -6.79
C GLU A 208 1.90 3.42 -5.52
N ALA A 209 2.32 3.93 -4.35
CA ALA A 209 2.05 3.32 -3.06
C ALA A 209 0.69 3.71 -2.46
N ILE A 210 0.20 4.91 -2.77
CA ILE A 210 -0.95 5.50 -2.05
C ILE A 210 -2.26 4.75 -2.30
N GLN A 211 -2.51 4.28 -3.52
CA GLN A 211 -3.72 3.52 -3.83
C GLN A 211 -3.76 2.17 -3.11
N PRO A 212 -2.68 1.33 -3.14
CA PRO A 212 -2.56 0.16 -2.30
C PRO A 212 -2.74 0.47 -0.80
N LEU A 213 -2.12 1.54 -0.27
CA LEU A 213 -2.27 1.93 1.14
C LEU A 213 -3.73 2.24 1.50
N ILE A 214 -4.46 2.95 0.65
CA ILE A 214 -5.89 3.20 0.84
C ILE A 214 -6.66 1.87 0.83
N ALA A 215 -6.37 0.99 -0.11
CA ALA A 215 -7.05 -0.30 -0.23
C ALA A 215 -6.89 -1.17 1.02
N VAL A 216 -5.66 -1.30 1.53
CA VAL A 216 -5.38 -2.12 2.73
C VAL A 216 -5.89 -1.48 4.02
N ALA A 217 -5.92 -0.14 4.09
CA ALA A 217 -6.47 0.57 5.25
C ALA A 217 -8.00 0.48 5.33
N THR A 218 -8.69 0.34 4.19
CA THR A 218 -10.15 0.39 4.10
C THR A 218 -10.86 -0.51 5.11
N PRO A 219 -10.59 -1.83 5.21
CA PRO A 219 -11.30 -2.71 6.15
C PRO A 219 -11.02 -2.39 7.62
N ALA A 220 -9.98 -1.60 7.89
CA ALA A 220 -9.57 -1.21 9.24
C ALA A 220 -10.23 0.09 9.74
N PHE A 221 -10.95 0.82 8.88
CA PHE A 221 -11.59 2.08 9.28
C PHE A 221 -12.63 1.86 10.38
N GLY A 222 -12.41 2.50 11.54
CA GLY A 222 -13.26 2.40 12.72
C GLY A 222 -13.25 1.04 13.43
N ARG A 223 -12.36 0.14 13.06
CA ARG A 223 -12.24 -1.19 13.67
C ARG A 223 -10.85 -1.37 14.27
N PRO A 224 -10.75 -1.78 15.55
CA PRO A 224 -9.44 -2.02 16.12
C PRO A 224 -8.76 -3.17 15.36
N THR A 225 -7.54 -2.94 14.94
CA THR A 225 -6.71 -4.02 14.37
C THR A 225 -6.00 -4.76 15.49
N LYS A 226 -5.75 -6.06 15.29
CA LYS A 226 -4.74 -6.77 16.09
C LYS A 226 -3.38 -6.12 15.80
N PRO A 227 -2.46 -6.05 16.79
CA PRO A 227 -1.14 -5.48 16.56
C PRO A 227 -0.46 -6.16 15.36
N GLY A 228 0.01 -5.34 14.41
CA GLY A 228 0.85 -5.83 13.34
C GLY A 228 0.14 -6.56 12.20
N VAL A 229 -1.02 -6.11 11.76
CA VAL A 229 -1.56 -6.60 10.48
C VAL A 229 -0.63 -6.18 9.37
N ILE A 230 0.05 -7.15 8.79
CA ILE A 230 1.00 -6.97 7.70
C ILE A 230 0.33 -7.46 6.42
N TRP A 231 0.30 -6.59 5.43
CA TRP A 231 -0.21 -6.89 4.11
C TRP A 231 0.96 -7.07 3.16
N ARG A 232 0.90 -8.11 2.35
CA ARG A 232 1.87 -8.32 1.27
C ARG A 232 1.18 -8.07 -0.05
N ASP A 233 1.72 -7.17 -0.84
CA ASP A 233 1.25 -6.95 -2.19
C ASP A 233 2.05 -7.86 -3.13
N HIS A 234 1.41 -8.92 -3.59
CA HIS A 234 1.92 -9.74 -4.65
C HIS A 234 1.24 -9.33 -5.95
N THR A 235 1.91 -8.54 -6.77
CA THR A 235 1.42 -8.17 -8.12
C THR A 235 0.03 -7.54 -8.17
N GLY A 236 -0.28 -6.63 -7.24
CA GLY A 236 -1.58 -5.96 -7.17
C GLY A 236 -2.68 -6.74 -6.45
N LEU A 237 -2.40 -7.95 -5.98
CA LEU A 237 -3.24 -8.68 -5.05
C LEU A 237 -2.80 -8.37 -3.63
N VAL A 238 -3.73 -7.95 -2.82
CA VAL A 238 -3.48 -7.68 -1.40
C VAL A 238 -3.95 -8.88 -0.60
N GLU A 239 -3.02 -9.63 -0.05
CA GLU A 239 -3.32 -10.72 0.89
C GLU A 239 -3.30 -10.21 2.32
N ILE A 240 -4.33 -10.56 3.10
CA ILE A 240 -4.35 -10.29 4.53
C ILE A 240 -3.56 -11.40 5.22
N GLY A 241 -2.37 -11.09 5.68
CA GLY A 241 -1.61 -11.98 6.56
C GLY A 241 -2.02 -11.78 8.03
N GLU A 242 -2.20 -12.85 8.77
CA GLU A 242 -2.18 -12.76 10.24
C GLU A 242 -0.73 -12.55 10.66
N SER A 243 -0.48 -11.52 11.48
CA SER A 243 0.87 -11.25 11.95
C SER A 243 1.24 -12.18 13.09
N THR A 244 1.59 -13.40 12.75
CA THR A 244 2.41 -14.22 13.65
C THR A 244 3.88 -13.98 13.31
N VAL A 245 4.77 -14.18 14.28
CA VAL A 245 6.23 -14.01 14.08
C VAL A 245 6.75 -14.94 12.96
N GLU A 246 6.05 -16.03 12.68
CA GLU A 246 6.38 -17.02 11.67
C GLU A 246 5.98 -16.59 10.26
N GLU A 247 5.03 -15.67 10.10
CA GLU A 247 4.53 -15.22 8.78
C GLU A 247 5.32 -14.06 8.19
N LEU A 248 6.26 -13.49 8.94
CA LEU A 248 7.15 -12.44 8.45
C LEU A 248 8.22 -12.95 7.48
N GLY A 249 7.85 -13.93 6.65
CA GLY A 249 8.56 -14.16 5.41
C GLY A 249 9.81 -15.00 5.50
N ILE A 250 9.80 -15.96 6.36
CA ILE A 250 10.70 -17.09 6.22
C ILE A 250 9.85 -18.31 5.88
N LYS A 251 9.41 -18.36 4.65
CA LYS A 251 9.10 -19.57 3.91
C LYS A 251 9.73 -19.47 2.55
#